data_848d943f636eb8cc95afb75311b18d7f
#
_entry.id   848d943f636eb8cc95afb75311b18d7f
#
_cell.length_a   1.000
_cell.length_b   1.000
_cell.length_c   1.000
_cell.angle_alpha   90.00
_cell.angle_beta   90.00
_cell.angle_gamma   90.00
#
_symmetry.space_group_name_H-M   'P 1'
#
loop_
_entity.id
_entity.type
_entity.pdbx_description
1 polymer ?
#
loop_
_entity_poly.entity_id
_entity_poly.type
_entity_poly.pdbx_seq_one_letter_code
_entity_poly.pdbx_strand_id
1 'polypeptide(L)' 'MKTFEKIFRGKISYKRIDRYVDLVRKTLDPDDEMHIEFDLQDDYQFIRIEVLDRVFH' A
#
# COMPACT_ATOMS: atom_id res chain seq x y z
N MET A 1 11.93 0.39 8.45
CA MET A 1 10.52 0.05 8.25
C MET A 1 9.72 1.30 7.94
N LYS A 2 8.97 1.27 6.85
CA LYS A 2 8.14 2.38 6.42
C LYS A 2 6.69 1.92 6.31
N THR A 3 5.76 2.79 6.67
CA THR A 3 4.34 2.49 6.58
C THR A 3 3.65 3.58 5.78
N PHE A 4 2.90 3.18 4.77
CA PHE A 4 2.09 4.07 3.95
C PHE A 4 0.63 3.74 4.20
N GLU A 5 -0.17 4.74 4.48
CA GLU A 5 -1.59 4.57 4.72
C GLU A 5 -2.37 5.54 3.83
N LYS A 6 -3.46 5.05 3.27
CA LYS A 6 -4.31 5.85 2.42
C LYS A 6 -5.77 5.48 2.65
N ILE A 7 -6.61 6.49 2.78
CA ILE A 7 -8.05 6.32 2.88
C ILE A 7 -8.68 6.90 1.64
N PHE A 8 -9.46 6.08 0.94
CA PHE A 8 -10.27 6.52 -0.18
C PHE A 8 -11.72 6.57 0.27
N ARG A 9 -12.35 7.72 0.14
CA ARG A 9 -13.77 7.87 0.50
C ARG A 9 -14.65 7.41 -0.63
N GLY A 10 -15.72 6.69 -0.27
CA GLY A 10 -16.68 6.18 -1.22
C GLY A 10 -16.18 4.96 -1.96
N LYS A 11 -16.91 4.58 -2.99
CA LYS A 11 -16.53 3.45 -3.82
C LYS A 11 -15.54 3.89 -4.88
N ILE A 12 -14.37 3.29 -4.88
CA ILE A 12 -13.38 3.54 -5.90
C ILE A 12 -13.11 2.25 -6.67
N SER A 13 -12.65 2.41 -7.90
CA SER A 13 -12.31 1.25 -8.72
C SER A 13 -10.98 0.66 -8.24
N TYR A 14 -10.83 -0.64 -8.46
CA TYR A 14 -9.59 -1.34 -8.15
C TYR A 14 -8.40 -0.76 -8.92
N LYS A 15 -8.66 -0.12 -10.06
CA LYS A 15 -7.60 0.53 -10.84
C LYS A 15 -6.90 1.64 -10.05
N ARG A 16 -7.65 2.40 -9.25
CA ARG A 16 -7.06 3.44 -8.42
C ARG A 16 -6.21 2.85 -7.30
N ILE A 17 -6.69 1.76 -6.72
CA ILE A 17 -5.95 1.06 -5.68
C ILE A 17 -4.64 0.52 -6.25
N ASP A 18 -4.72 -0.14 -7.41
CA ASP A 18 -3.53 -0.68 -8.07
C ASP A 18 -2.53 0.40 -8.41
N ARG A 19 -3.03 1.56 -8.88
CA ARG A 19 -2.16 2.68 -9.21
C ARG A 19 -1.42 3.19 -7.97
N TYR A 20 -2.12 3.29 -6.85
CA TYR A 20 -1.49 3.72 -5.60
C TYR A 20 -0.42 2.72 -5.16
N VAL A 21 -0.73 1.44 -5.20
CA VAL A 21 0.21 0.38 -4.85
C VAL A 21 1.44 0.44 -5.76
N ASP A 22 1.23 0.64 -7.06
CA ASP A 22 2.33 0.75 -8.02
C ASP A 22 3.22 1.96 -7.73
N LEU A 23 2.62 3.10 -7.36
CA LEU A 23 3.40 4.28 -7.02
C LEU A 23 4.30 4.02 -5.82
N VAL A 24 3.76 3.36 -4.79
CA VAL A 24 4.55 3.01 -3.62
C VAL A 24 5.66 2.03 -4.01
N ARG A 25 5.32 1.03 -4.82
CA ARG A 25 6.30 0.02 -5.25
C ARG A 25 7.47 0.64 -6.01
N LYS A 26 7.19 1.64 -6.85
CA LYS A 26 8.22 2.31 -7.63
C LYS A 26 9.20 3.12 -6.78
N THR A 27 8.80 3.48 -5.57
CA THR A 27 9.67 4.22 -4.66
C THR A 27 10.55 3.30 -3.80
N LEU A 28 10.34 1.99 -3.91
CA LEU A 28 11.03 1.01 -3.09
C LEU A 28 12.18 0.37 -3.83
N ASP A 29 13.17 -0.09 -3.06
CA ASP A 29 14.24 -0.90 -3.60
C ASP A 29 13.73 -2.31 -3.93
N PRO A 30 14.32 -2.98 -4.93
CA PRO A 30 13.88 -4.33 -5.28
C PRO A 30 14.00 -5.35 -4.16
N ASP A 31 14.86 -5.07 -3.19
CA ASP A 31 15.10 -5.98 -2.06
C ASP A 31 14.12 -5.77 -0.91
N ASP A 32 13.32 -4.71 -0.96
CA ASP A 32 12.37 -4.42 0.10
C ASP A 32 11.15 -5.33 -0.03
N GLU A 33 10.68 -5.81 1.11
CA GLU A 33 9.44 -6.58 1.16
C GLU A 33 8.28 -5.65 1.44
N MET A 34 7.20 -5.86 0.72
CA MET A 34 6.00 -5.05 0.86
C MET A 34 4.84 -5.93 1.31
N HIS A 35 4.19 -5.53 2.38
CA HIS A 35 3.01 -6.18 2.92
C HIS A 35 1.82 -5.23 2.79
N ILE A 36 0.75 -5.70 2.16
CA ILE A 36 -0.41 -4.86 1.87
C ILE A 36 -1.62 -5.39 2.64
N GLU A 37 -2.26 -4.51 3.38
CA GLU A 37 -3.50 -4.81 4.06
C GLU A 37 -4.61 -3.90 3.53
N PHE A 38 -5.78 -4.48 3.33
CA PHE A 38 -6.96 -3.76 2.88
C PHE A 38 -8.06 -3.87 3.93
N ASP A 39 -8.73 -2.76 4.18
CA ASP A 39 -9.96 -2.75 4.96
C ASP A 39 -11.03 -2.06 4.11
N LEU A 40 -11.92 -2.86 3.52
CA LEU A 40 -12.92 -2.38 2.58
C LEU A 40 -14.26 -2.23 3.31
N GLN A 41 -14.68 -0.99 3.47
CA GLN A 41 -15.95 -0.64 4.09
C GLN A 41 -16.88 -0.04 3.02
N ASP A 42 -18.15 0.11 3.38
CA ASP A 42 -19.13 0.66 2.43
C ASP A 42 -18.87 2.14 2.12
N ASP A 43 -18.40 2.89 3.11
CA ASP A 43 -18.22 4.33 3.00
C ASP A 43 -16.79 4.74 2.66
N TYR A 44 -15.83 3.84 2.88
CA TYR A 44 -14.43 4.15 2.63
C TYR A 44 -13.64 2.86 2.39
N GLN A 45 -12.46 3.03 1.83
CA GLN A 45 -11.52 1.94 1.64
C GLN A 45 -10.18 2.37 2.21
N PHE A 46 -9.65 1.56 3.09
CA PHE A 46 -8.38 1.84 3.77
C PHE A 46 -7.32 0.88 3.26
N ILE A 47 -6.16 1.42 2.93
CA ILE A 47 -5.04 0.63 2.46
C ILE A 47 -3.83 0.94 3.33
N ARG A 48 -3.23 -0.10 3.88
CA ARG A 48 -1.98 0.01 4.61
C ARG A 48 -0.92 -0.80 3.90
N ILE A 49 0.20 -0.16 3.62
CA ILE A 49 1.35 -0.80 3.00
C ILE A 49 2.51 -0.70 3.97
N GLU A 50 3.00 -1.84 4.44
CA GLU A 50 4.16 -1.90 5.30
C GLU A 50 5.34 -2.36 4.48
N VAL A 51 6.44 -1.62 4.56
CA VAL A 51 7.67 -1.93 3.87
C VAL A 51 8.68 -2.38 4.89
N LEU A 52 9.16 -3.60 4.73
CA LEU A 52 10.15 -4.19 5.60
C LEU A 52 11.50 -4.11 4.92
N ASP A 53 12.42 -3.37 5.53
CA ASP A 53 13.79 -3.30 5.04
C ASP A 53 14.49 -4.63 5.35
N ARG A 54 15.04 -5.25 4.33
CA ARG A 54 15.90 -6.40 4.55
C ARG A 54 17.28 -5.91 4.93
N VAL A 55 17.57 -5.98 6.19
CA VAL A 55 18.89 -5.65 6.68
C VAL A 55 19.62 -6.94 6.95
N PHE A 56 20.66 -7.19 6.18
CA PHE A 56 21.52 -8.35 6.38
C PHE A 56 22.81 -7.90 7.03
N HIS A 57 23.14 -8.58 8.06
CA HIS A 57 24.39 -8.34 8.77
C HIS A 57 25.27 -9.55 8.71
#